data_9d6d7b8927c59da2141ae6c291fbb360
#
_entry.id   9d6d7b8927c59da2141ae6c291fbb360
#
_cell.length_a   1.000
_cell.length_b   1.000
_cell.length_c   1.000
_cell.angle_alpha   90.00
_cell.angle_beta   90.00
_cell.angle_gamma   90.00
#
_symmetry.space_group_name_H-M   'P 1'
#
loop_
_entity.id
_entity.type
_entity.pdbx_description
1 polymer ?
#
loop_
_entity_poly.entity_id
_entity_poly.type
_entity_poly.pdbx_seq_one_letter_code
_entity_poly.pdbx_strand_id
1 'polypeptide(L)'
;LGTLFPGLFAVVGPSAGWISFATYGGNPFPAETSPFYWARRSSDTPRYVENLTHRAVYIIHGDADDNVPISQAYTMKGYIEPYVTDLQFHVEPGAGHWWDGDKAGGADCVDWPELFATMDDRRLDPWESEFVFVSPSPWVSPTHSFVTVQSAATPAADLRVTSSQDGDTITVTTDNVRNLTLSAEGLNANEATVVIVDGESYPVGEEDIWIGPAEGKT
;
A
#
# COMPACT_ATOMS: atom_id res chain seq x y z
N LEU A 1 -4.98 -6.24 -0.61
CA LEU A 1 -3.84 -6.57 0.27
C LEU A 1 -2.63 -5.71 -0.04
N GLY A 2 -2.15 -5.64 -1.28
CA GLY A 2 -0.94 -4.89 -1.64
C GLY A 2 -0.96 -3.42 -1.22
N THR A 3 -2.11 -2.76 -1.27
CA THR A 3 -2.26 -1.37 -0.82
C THR A 3 -2.18 -1.18 0.69
N LEU A 4 -2.55 -2.19 1.48
CA LEU A 4 -2.50 -2.11 2.94
C LEU A 4 -1.19 -2.65 3.52
N PHE A 5 -0.56 -3.58 2.82
CA PHE A 5 0.67 -4.24 3.27
C PHE A 5 1.75 -4.15 2.19
N PRO A 6 2.16 -2.93 1.80
CA PRO A 6 3.10 -2.73 0.69
C PRO A 6 4.46 -3.38 0.96
N GLY A 7 4.86 -3.52 2.22
CA GLY A 7 6.10 -4.17 2.63
C GLY A 7 6.13 -5.70 2.46
N LEU A 8 5.04 -6.33 1.97
CA LEU A 8 4.97 -7.78 1.76
C LEU A 8 4.98 -8.20 0.29
N PHE A 9 4.83 -7.27 -0.66
CA PHE A 9 4.63 -7.59 -2.07
C PHE A 9 5.53 -6.74 -2.97
N ALA A 10 6.36 -7.38 -3.79
CA ALA A 10 7.08 -6.70 -4.88
C ALA A 10 6.16 -6.39 -6.06
N VAL A 11 5.18 -7.28 -6.31
CA VAL A 11 4.22 -7.19 -7.41
C VAL A 11 2.81 -7.39 -6.89
N VAL A 12 1.87 -6.63 -7.42
CA VAL A 12 0.44 -6.75 -7.15
C VAL A 12 -0.29 -6.99 -8.47
N GLY A 13 -0.94 -8.16 -8.59
CA GLY A 13 -1.63 -8.59 -9.82
C GLY A 13 -3.15 -8.71 -9.63
N PRO A 14 -3.93 -7.62 -9.59
CA PRO A 14 -5.38 -7.73 -9.50
C PRO A 14 -5.97 -8.24 -10.83
N SER A 15 -6.72 -9.34 -10.75
CA SER A 15 -7.47 -9.88 -11.85
C SER A 15 -8.97 -9.73 -11.59
N ALA A 16 -9.72 -9.20 -12.57
CA ALA A 16 -11.17 -9.05 -12.54
C ALA A 16 -11.72 -8.47 -11.21
N GLY A 17 -10.95 -7.59 -10.57
CA GLY A 17 -11.24 -7.05 -9.24
C GLY A 17 -12.09 -5.79 -9.28
N TRP A 18 -12.85 -5.56 -8.20
CA TRP A 18 -13.51 -4.28 -7.95
C TRP A 18 -12.67 -3.37 -7.05
N ILE A 19 -12.87 -2.06 -7.15
CA ILE A 19 -12.06 -1.04 -6.47
C ILE A 19 -12.36 -0.99 -4.97
N SER A 20 -13.65 -0.93 -4.63
CA SER A 20 -14.12 -0.76 -3.26
C SER A 20 -15.55 -1.26 -3.12
N PHE A 21 -15.95 -1.63 -1.92
CA PHE A 21 -17.35 -1.98 -1.64
C PHE A 21 -18.34 -0.81 -1.84
N ALA A 22 -17.85 0.42 -1.97
CA ALA A 22 -18.68 1.56 -2.29
C ALA A 22 -19.01 1.68 -3.79
N THR A 23 -18.14 1.12 -4.65
CA THR A 23 -18.29 1.20 -6.12
C THR A 23 -18.88 -0.07 -6.71
N TYR A 24 -18.82 -1.19 -5.99
CA TYR A 24 -19.34 -2.48 -6.40
C TYR A 24 -20.59 -2.84 -5.57
N GLY A 25 -21.67 -3.24 -6.26
CA GLY A 25 -22.92 -3.62 -5.61
C GLY A 25 -23.81 -2.44 -5.17
N GLY A 26 -23.49 -1.22 -5.54
CA GLY A 26 -24.35 -0.04 -5.33
C GLY A 26 -24.53 0.37 -3.86
N ASN A 27 -23.67 -0.05 -2.96
CA ASN A 27 -23.72 0.31 -1.54
C ASN A 27 -22.70 1.40 -1.22
N PRO A 28 -23.08 2.69 -1.23
CA PRO A 28 -22.17 3.79 -0.91
C PRO A 28 -21.61 3.62 0.52
N PHE A 29 -20.46 4.25 0.77
CA PHE A 29 -19.96 4.34 2.15
C PHE A 29 -20.99 5.01 3.05
N PRO A 30 -21.14 4.56 4.29
CA PRO A 30 -21.92 5.29 5.29
C PRO A 30 -21.42 6.73 5.41
N ALA A 31 -22.27 7.63 5.89
CA ALA A 31 -21.83 8.98 6.22
C ALA A 31 -20.68 8.95 7.26
N GLU A 32 -19.77 9.91 7.20
CA GLU A 32 -18.60 9.99 8.11
C GLU A 32 -19.00 10.06 9.58
N THR A 33 -20.20 10.54 9.88
CA THR A 33 -20.79 10.56 11.22
C THR A 33 -21.24 9.19 11.70
N SER A 34 -21.27 8.17 10.82
CA SER A 34 -21.66 6.81 11.17
C SER A 34 -20.46 6.04 11.77
N PRO A 35 -20.65 5.29 12.86
CA PRO A 35 -19.59 4.43 13.37
C PRO A 35 -19.14 3.34 12.38
N PHE A 36 -20.00 2.96 11.44
CA PHE A 36 -19.66 2.00 10.38
C PHE A 36 -18.77 2.57 9.27
N TYR A 37 -18.67 3.89 9.13
CA TYR A 37 -17.77 4.52 8.18
C TYR A 37 -16.32 4.09 8.44
N TRP A 38 -15.87 4.22 9.68
CA TRP A 38 -14.51 3.89 10.10
C TRP A 38 -14.21 2.39 9.97
N ALA A 39 -15.18 1.54 10.30
CA ALA A 39 -15.01 0.09 10.16
C ALA A 39 -14.86 -0.36 8.69
N ARG A 40 -15.48 0.34 7.74
CA ARG A 40 -15.41 0.01 6.30
C ARG A 40 -14.24 0.66 5.58
N ARG A 41 -13.61 1.66 6.17
CA ARG A 41 -12.57 2.47 5.50
C ARG A 41 -11.38 1.65 5.04
N SER A 42 -10.97 0.63 5.78
CA SER A 42 -9.90 -0.29 5.40
C SER A 42 -10.19 -1.09 4.12
N SER A 43 -11.44 -1.16 3.68
CA SER A 43 -11.84 -1.81 2.41
C SER A 43 -11.91 -0.83 1.22
N ASP A 44 -11.59 0.45 1.43
CA ASP A 44 -11.61 1.48 0.40
C ASP A 44 -10.23 1.61 -0.25
N THR A 45 -9.92 0.70 -1.15
CA THR A 45 -8.61 0.58 -1.79
C THR A 45 -8.04 1.89 -2.35
N PRO A 46 -8.84 2.78 -3.01
CA PRO A 46 -8.33 4.04 -3.54
C PRO A 46 -7.63 4.95 -2.52
N ARG A 47 -7.99 4.84 -1.25
CA ARG A 47 -7.38 5.65 -0.18
C ARG A 47 -5.91 5.34 0.07
N TYR A 48 -5.46 4.14 -0.31
CA TYR A 48 -4.14 3.59 0.02
C TYR A 48 -3.29 3.30 -1.21
N VAL A 49 -3.66 3.83 -2.39
CA VAL A 49 -2.95 3.53 -3.64
C VAL A 49 -1.54 4.14 -3.69
N GLU A 50 -1.28 5.21 -2.93
CA GLU A 50 0.05 5.80 -2.80
C GLU A 50 1.07 4.81 -2.21
N ASN A 51 0.62 3.85 -1.41
CA ASN A 51 1.47 2.79 -0.87
C ASN A 51 2.07 1.87 -1.95
N LEU A 52 1.58 1.97 -3.18
CA LEU A 52 2.08 1.17 -4.31
C LEU A 52 3.20 1.86 -5.10
N THR A 53 3.68 3.03 -4.67
CA THR A 53 4.64 3.86 -5.42
C THR A 53 5.87 3.08 -5.90
N HIS A 54 6.41 2.18 -5.09
CA HIS A 54 7.57 1.34 -5.42
C HIS A 54 7.21 -0.12 -5.71
N ARG A 55 5.98 -0.38 -6.12
CA ARG A 55 5.50 -1.73 -6.47
C ARG A 55 5.22 -1.81 -7.96
N ALA A 56 5.47 -3.00 -8.53
CA ALA A 56 4.93 -3.29 -9.85
C ALA A 56 3.44 -3.65 -9.71
N VAL A 57 2.62 -3.12 -10.60
CA VAL A 57 1.20 -3.45 -10.64
C VAL A 57 0.82 -3.94 -12.02
N TYR A 58 0.23 -5.12 -12.11
CA TYR A 58 -0.25 -5.71 -13.34
C TYR A 58 -1.75 -5.99 -13.25
N ILE A 59 -2.57 -5.13 -13.84
CA ILE A 59 -4.03 -5.27 -13.84
C ILE A 59 -4.45 -6.13 -15.03
N ILE A 60 -5.29 -7.15 -14.78
CA ILE A 60 -5.85 -8.05 -15.81
C ILE A 60 -7.38 -8.01 -15.73
N HIS A 61 -8.07 -7.88 -16.87
CA HIS A 61 -9.53 -7.88 -16.91
C HIS A 61 -10.07 -8.31 -18.27
N GLY A 62 -11.16 -9.07 -18.29
CA GLY A 62 -11.92 -9.36 -19.51
C GLY A 62 -12.87 -8.24 -19.86
N ASP A 63 -12.96 -7.83 -21.14
CA ASP A 63 -13.83 -6.71 -21.54
C ASP A 63 -15.32 -7.06 -21.62
N ALA A 64 -15.67 -8.36 -21.62
CA ALA A 64 -17.02 -8.86 -21.54
C ALA A 64 -17.39 -9.42 -20.14
N ASP A 65 -16.66 -9.00 -19.10
CA ASP A 65 -16.91 -9.42 -17.72
C ASP A 65 -18.32 -8.97 -17.28
N ASP A 66 -19.20 -9.94 -17.05
CA ASP A 66 -20.59 -9.76 -16.66
C ASP A 66 -20.81 -9.77 -15.13
N ASN A 67 -19.75 -10.07 -14.36
CA ASN A 67 -19.78 -10.08 -12.90
C ASN A 67 -19.18 -8.76 -12.33
N VAL A 68 -17.96 -8.41 -12.72
CA VAL A 68 -17.30 -7.15 -12.34
C VAL A 68 -17.06 -6.31 -13.59
N PRO A 69 -17.80 -5.22 -13.80
CA PRO A 69 -17.64 -4.40 -15.00
C PRO A 69 -16.20 -3.92 -15.18
N ILE A 70 -15.65 -4.02 -16.39
CA ILE A 70 -14.29 -3.58 -16.72
C ILE A 70 -14.02 -2.10 -16.35
N SER A 71 -15.08 -1.29 -16.21
CA SER A 71 -14.96 0.09 -15.71
C SER A 71 -14.30 0.19 -14.34
N GLN A 72 -14.39 -0.86 -13.50
CA GLN A 72 -13.69 -0.93 -12.22
C GLN A 72 -12.16 -0.95 -12.45
N ALA A 73 -11.68 -1.76 -13.38
CA ALA A 73 -10.26 -1.84 -13.71
C ALA A 73 -9.73 -0.52 -14.31
N TYR A 74 -10.45 0.11 -15.24
CA TYR A 74 -10.07 1.42 -15.80
C TYR A 74 -10.04 2.51 -14.73
N THR A 75 -11.01 2.53 -13.83
CA THR A 75 -11.06 3.49 -12.74
C THR A 75 -9.91 3.27 -11.76
N MET A 76 -9.61 2.00 -11.42
CA MET A 76 -8.47 1.67 -10.55
C MET A 76 -7.15 2.07 -11.20
N LYS A 77 -6.97 1.80 -12.51
CA LYS A 77 -5.82 2.29 -13.27
C LYS A 77 -5.63 3.79 -13.11
N GLY A 78 -6.69 4.57 -13.27
CA GLY A 78 -6.65 6.04 -13.11
C GLY A 78 -6.26 6.50 -11.70
N TYR A 79 -6.61 5.76 -10.65
CA TYR A 79 -6.15 6.05 -9.29
C TYR A 79 -4.68 5.72 -9.06
N ILE A 80 -4.16 4.65 -9.68
CA ILE A 80 -2.79 4.16 -9.48
C ILE A 80 -1.78 4.93 -10.35
N GLU A 81 -2.15 5.27 -11.57
CA GLU A 81 -1.27 5.82 -12.61
C GLU A 81 -0.44 7.05 -12.16
N PRO A 82 -0.93 7.95 -11.28
CA PRO A 82 -0.13 9.07 -10.78
C PRO A 82 1.04 8.65 -9.86
N TYR A 83 0.99 7.46 -9.28
CA TYR A 83 1.93 7.02 -8.23
C TYR A 83 2.84 5.87 -8.67
N VAL A 84 2.37 4.99 -9.57
CA VAL A 84 3.05 3.75 -9.95
C VAL A 84 3.63 3.89 -11.34
N THR A 85 4.96 3.85 -11.44
CA THR A 85 5.68 3.92 -12.72
C THR A 85 5.74 2.57 -13.43
N ASP A 86 5.75 1.47 -12.68
CA ASP A 86 5.75 0.09 -13.21
C ASP A 86 4.32 -0.45 -13.22
N LEU A 87 3.47 0.16 -14.05
CA LEU A 87 2.05 -0.18 -14.20
C LEU A 87 1.80 -0.84 -15.55
N GLN A 88 1.33 -2.07 -15.53
CA GLN A 88 0.90 -2.83 -16.70
C GLN A 88 -0.61 -3.07 -16.62
N PHE A 89 -1.25 -3.12 -17.79
CA PHE A 89 -2.70 -3.26 -17.89
C PHE A 89 -3.05 -4.11 -19.11
N HIS A 90 -3.60 -5.29 -18.85
CA HIS A 90 -4.07 -6.21 -19.89
C HIS A 90 -5.59 -6.29 -19.89
N VAL A 91 -6.17 -6.15 -21.07
CA VAL A 91 -7.59 -6.36 -21.31
C VAL A 91 -7.74 -7.51 -22.30
N GLU A 92 -8.39 -8.60 -21.86
CA GLU A 92 -8.64 -9.75 -22.75
C GLU A 92 -9.94 -9.54 -23.53
N PRO A 93 -9.87 -9.47 -24.89
CA PRO A 93 -11.04 -9.18 -25.71
C PRO A 93 -12.06 -10.31 -25.71
N GLY A 94 -13.32 -9.97 -25.45
CA GLY A 94 -14.45 -10.92 -25.43
C GLY A 94 -14.46 -11.85 -24.22
N ALA A 95 -13.51 -11.73 -23.29
CA ALA A 95 -13.44 -12.57 -22.11
C ALA A 95 -14.38 -12.11 -21.00
N GLY A 96 -15.00 -13.09 -20.33
CA GLY A 96 -15.84 -12.87 -19.16
C GLY A 96 -15.04 -12.75 -17.86
N HIS A 97 -15.69 -12.99 -16.72
CA HIS A 97 -15.05 -12.90 -15.39
C HIS A 97 -13.96 -13.97 -15.20
N TRP A 98 -14.22 -15.17 -15.67
CA TRP A 98 -13.30 -16.30 -15.68
C TRP A 98 -13.03 -16.71 -17.12
N TRP A 99 -11.80 -16.65 -17.57
CA TRP A 99 -11.42 -17.14 -18.88
C TRP A 99 -10.21 -18.07 -18.77
N ASP A 100 -10.19 -19.03 -19.72
CA ASP A 100 -9.16 -20.04 -19.86
C ASP A 100 -9.07 -20.33 -21.36
N GLY A 101 -8.10 -19.79 -22.04
CA GLY A 101 -7.95 -19.83 -23.50
C GLY A 101 -7.10 -20.99 -23.97
N ASP A 102 -6.38 -21.67 -23.08
CA ASP A 102 -5.53 -22.80 -23.41
C ASP A 102 -5.87 -24.06 -22.62
N LYS A 103 -5.01 -25.10 -22.72
CA LYS A 103 -5.18 -26.39 -22.04
C LYS A 103 -4.15 -26.60 -20.92
N ALA A 104 -3.36 -25.58 -20.58
CA ALA A 104 -2.44 -25.65 -19.47
C ALA A 104 -3.23 -25.80 -18.15
N GLY A 105 -2.58 -26.22 -17.09
CA GLY A 105 -3.21 -26.24 -15.77
C GLY A 105 -3.29 -24.82 -15.23
N GLY A 106 -4.46 -24.41 -14.75
CA GLY A 106 -4.71 -23.06 -14.24
C GLY A 106 -5.85 -22.38 -14.98
N ALA A 107 -5.96 -21.07 -14.83
CA ALA A 107 -6.91 -20.24 -15.58
C ALA A 107 -6.21 -18.95 -15.99
N ASP A 108 -6.17 -18.65 -17.29
CA ASP A 108 -5.43 -17.51 -17.87
C ASP A 108 -5.71 -16.16 -17.15
N CYS A 109 -6.91 -16.00 -16.62
CA CYS A 109 -7.27 -14.82 -15.83
C CYS A 109 -6.48 -14.66 -14.54
N VAL A 110 -5.76 -15.68 -14.05
CA VAL A 110 -4.97 -15.64 -12.81
C VAL A 110 -3.52 -16.07 -12.98
N ASP A 111 -3.21 -16.93 -13.95
CA ASP A 111 -1.85 -17.41 -14.24
C ASP A 111 -1.27 -16.85 -15.56
N TRP A 112 -1.62 -15.62 -15.87
CA TRP A 112 -1.19 -14.88 -17.05
C TRP A 112 0.33 -14.85 -17.17
N PRO A 113 0.93 -15.33 -18.28
CA PRO A 113 2.38 -15.47 -18.41
C PRO A 113 3.16 -14.18 -18.19
N GLU A 114 2.67 -13.04 -18.69
CA GLU A 114 3.33 -11.74 -18.53
C GLU A 114 3.27 -11.22 -17.10
N LEU A 115 2.23 -11.56 -16.33
CA LEU A 115 2.17 -11.28 -14.89
C LEU A 115 3.25 -12.07 -14.16
N PHE A 116 3.40 -13.37 -14.46
CA PHE A 116 4.46 -14.19 -13.84
C PHE A 116 5.85 -13.74 -14.25
N ALA A 117 6.05 -13.35 -15.50
CA ALA A 117 7.32 -12.75 -15.95
C ALA A 117 7.63 -11.46 -15.15
N THR A 118 6.62 -10.63 -14.89
CA THR A 118 6.78 -9.44 -14.04
C THR A 118 7.17 -9.83 -12.62
N MET A 119 6.57 -10.90 -12.05
CA MET A 119 6.90 -11.39 -10.70
C MET A 119 8.32 -11.94 -10.62
N ASP A 120 8.80 -12.64 -11.65
CA ASP A 120 10.15 -13.22 -11.69
C ASP A 120 11.24 -12.15 -11.70
N ASP A 121 10.99 -11.01 -12.30
CA ASP A 121 11.95 -9.92 -12.48
C ASP A 121 11.99 -8.92 -11.30
N ARG A 122 11.03 -8.97 -10.40
CA ARG A 122 10.92 -7.98 -9.31
C ARG A 122 11.31 -8.58 -7.97
N ARG A 123 11.94 -7.75 -7.16
CA ARG A 123 12.30 -8.08 -5.77
C ARG A 123 11.82 -6.98 -4.85
N LEU A 124 11.32 -7.38 -3.70
CA LEU A 124 10.99 -6.45 -2.64
C LEU A 124 12.27 -6.00 -1.94
N ASP A 125 12.43 -4.71 -1.77
CA ASP A 125 13.36 -4.15 -0.80
C ASP A 125 12.61 -4.04 0.55
N PRO A 126 12.99 -4.83 1.56
CA PRO A 126 12.32 -4.79 2.85
C PRO A 126 12.63 -3.51 3.64
N TRP A 127 13.73 -2.81 3.28
CA TRP A 127 14.23 -1.65 3.99
C TRP A 127 14.30 -0.39 3.13
N GLU A 128 13.36 -0.23 2.18
CA GLU A 128 13.30 0.97 1.35
C GLU A 128 13.29 2.24 2.21
N SER A 129 14.12 3.22 1.85
CA SER A 129 14.26 4.48 2.59
C SER A 129 13.36 5.59 2.08
N GLU A 130 12.85 5.46 0.84
CA GLU A 130 11.95 6.41 0.22
C GLU A 130 10.57 5.79 0.07
N PHE A 131 9.56 6.28 0.78
CA PHE A 131 8.20 5.77 0.68
C PHE A 131 7.14 6.74 1.19
N VAL A 132 5.91 6.45 0.79
CA VAL A 132 4.69 6.96 1.41
C VAL A 132 3.94 5.76 1.96
N PHE A 133 3.54 5.83 3.22
CA PHE A 133 2.74 4.82 3.88
C PHE A 133 1.49 5.42 4.50
N VAL A 134 0.33 5.04 3.99
CA VAL A 134 -0.98 5.43 4.50
C VAL A 134 -1.68 4.20 5.06
N SER A 135 -2.15 4.28 6.29
CA SER A 135 -2.88 3.18 6.93
C SER A 135 -4.15 3.67 7.61
N PRO A 136 -5.23 2.88 7.57
CA PRO A 136 -6.46 3.23 8.28
C PRO A 136 -6.30 3.21 9.81
N SER A 137 -5.35 2.44 10.29
CA SER A 137 -5.12 2.23 11.73
C SER A 137 -3.90 1.35 11.96
N PRO A 138 -3.14 1.56 13.05
CA PRO A 138 -2.08 0.62 13.47
C PRO A 138 -2.58 -0.81 13.72
N TRP A 139 -3.87 -0.98 14.02
CA TRP A 139 -4.48 -2.30 14.22
C TRP A 139 -4.73 -3.08 12.92
N VAL A 140 -4.74 -2.37 11.77
CA VAL A 140 -4.91 -2.99 10.44
C VAL A 140 -3.56 -3.21 9.79
N SER A 141 -2.76 -2.15 9.68
CA SER A 141 -1.43 -2.19 9.07
C SER A 141 -0.50 -1.23 9.83
N PRO A 142 0.27 -1.73 10.79
CA PRO A 142 1.15 -0.90 11.60
C PRO A 142 2.50 -0.59 10.96
N THR A 143 3.01 -1.46 10.06
CA THR A 143 4.42 -1.46 9.69
C THR A 143 4.63 -1.31 8.20
N HIS A 144 5.59 -0.47 7.84
CA HIS A 144 6.16 -0.42 6.51
C HIS A 144 7.65 -0.09 6.61
N SER A 145 8.48 -0.87 5.90
CA SER A 145 9.93 -0.77 5.98
C SER A 145 10.41 -0.76 7.44
N PHE A 146 11.24 0.18 7.80
CA PHE A 146 11.79 0.33 9.15
C PHE A 146 10.87 1.06 10.14
N VAL A 147 9.67 1.48 9.72
CA VAL A 147 8.72 2.22 10.58
C VAL A 147 7.61 1.31 11.07
N THR A 148 7.36 1.30 12.38
CA THR A 148 6.19 0.66 13.00
C THR A 148 5.42 1.69 13.82
N VAL A 149 4.20 2.01 13.40
CA VAL A 149 3.28 2.90 14.14
C VAL A 149 2.55 2.11 15.20
N GLN A 150 2.67 2.51 16.47
CA GLN A 150 2.01 1.85 17.59
C GLN A 150 0.67 2.48 17.97
N SER A 151 0.54 3.78 17.79
CA SER A 151 -0.73 4.45 18.05
C SER A 151 -0.95 5.69 17.17
N ALA A 152 -2.21 5.94 16.83
CA ALA A 152 -2.65 7.15 16.16
C ALA A 152 -2.98 8.24 17.19
N ALA A 153 -2.81 9.51 16.83
CA ALA A 153 -3.22 10.64 17.63
C ALA A 153 -4.76 10.73 17.68
N THR A 154 -5.41 10.48 16.56
CA THR A 154 -6.87 10.44 16.41
C THR A 154 -7.27 9.06 15.85
N PRO A 155 -7.90 8.18 16.63
CA PRO A 155 -8.21 6.81 16.19
C PRO A 155 -9.10 6.71 14.95
N ALA A 156 -9.91 7.73 14.71
CA ALA A 156 -10.86 7.79 13.59
C ALA A 156 -10.33 8.52 12.35
N ALA A 157 -9.01 8.64 12.19
CA ALA A 157 -8.38 9.23 10.99
C ALA A 157 -7.31 8.29 10.43
N ASP A 158 -7.05 8.38 9.10
CA ASP A 158 -5.90 7.68 8.52
C ASP A 158 -4.61 8.25 9.12
N LEU A 159 -3.64 7.40 9.27
CA LEU A 159 -2.27 7.82 9.56
C LEU A 159 -1.47 7.88 8.26
N ARG A 160 -0.46 8.74 8.24
CA ARG A 160 0.47 8.86 7.12
C ARG A 160 1.90 8.98 7.64
N VAL A 161 2.79 8.27 6.99
CA VAL A 161 4.24 8.37 7.19
C VAL A 161 4.87 8.58 5.83
N THR A 162 5.76 9.55 5.70
CA THR A 162 6.60 9.71 4.52
C THR A 162 8.05 9.62 4.93
N SER A 163 8.85 8.97 4.12
CA SER A 163 10.30 8.85 4.33
C SER A 163 11.05 9.21 3.08
N SER A 164 12.18 9.87 3.26
CA SER A 164 13.15 10.18 2.20
C SER A 164 14.56 10.14 2.77
N GLN A 165 15.54 9.86 1.91
CA GLN A 165 16.95 9.81 2.28
C GLN A 165 17.79 10.76 1.45
N ASP A 166 18.69 11.49 2.12
CA ASP A 166 19.74 12.31 1.50
C ASP A 166 21.08 11.99 2.18
N GLY A 167 21.94 11.29 1.44
CA GLY A 167 23.19 10.77 1.98
C GLY A 167 22.95 9.78 3.12
N ASP A 168 23.52 10.08 4.29
CA ASP A 168 23.39 9.27 5.51
C ASP A 168 22.27 9.74 6.46
N THR A 169 21.41 10.65 5.98
CA THR A 169 20.30 11.21 6.75
C THR A 169 18.98 10.78 6.18
N ILE A 170 18.16 10.12 7.01
CA ILE A 170 16.76 9.77 6.68
C ILE A 170 15.84 10.79 7.34
N THR A 171 14.91 11.34 6.57
CA THR A 171 13.86 12.25 7.07
C THR A 171 12.51 11.54 7.03
N VAL A 172 11.87 11.44 8.19
CA VAL A 172 10.53 10.89 8.38
C VAL A 172 9.57 12.00 8.78
N THR A 173 8.46 12.13 8.06
CA THR A 173 7.39 13.06 8.42
C THR A 173 6.11 12.28 8.69
N THR A 174 5.39 12.64 9.75
CA THR A 174 4.19 11.91 10.15
C THR A 174 2.95 12.80 10.20
N ASP A 175 1.79 12.20 9.92
CA ASP A 175 0.49 12.81 10.14
C ASP A 175 -0.40 11.80 10.88
N ASN A 176 -1.08 12.27 11.92
CA ASN A 176 -1.93 11.47 12.80
C ASN A 176 -1.19 10.29 13.50
N VAL A 177 0.10 10.36 13.66
CA VAL A 177 0.91 9.40 14.42
C VAL A 177 1.18 9.96 15.81
N ARG A 178 0.94 9.14 16.84
CA ARG A 178 1.25 9.51 18.23
C ARG A 178 2.53 8.84 18.73
N ASN A 179 2.67 7.55 18.44
CA ASN A 179 3.87 6.77 18.81
C ASN A 179 4.29 5.91 17.64
N LEU A 180 5.58 5.84 17.40
CA LEU A 180 6.20 4.93 16.44
C LEU A 180 7.52 4.38 16.95
N THR A 181 7.98 3.29 16.35
CA THR A 181 9.32 2.74 16.50
C THR A 181 10.00 2.69 15.14
N LEU A 182 11.27 3.06 15.10
CA LEU A 182 12.14 2.92 13.95
C LEU A 182 13.11 1.76 14.22
N SER A 183 13.13 0.79 13.31
CA SER A 183 14.02 -0.37 13.39
C SER A 183 15.46 0.04 13.13
N ALA A 184 16.35 -0.24 14.07
CA ALA A 184 17.78 -0.04 13.89
C ALA A 184 18.35 -0.86 12.73
N GLU A 185 17.85 -2.10 12.53
CA GLU A 185 18.26 -2.94 11.42
C GLU A 185 17.98 -2.27 10.07
N GLY A 186 16.78 -1.75 9.87
CA GLY A 186 16.40 -1.08 8.62
C GLY A 186 17.11 0.25 8.40
N LEU A 187 17.34 1.04 9.45
CA LEU A 187 18.12 2.28 9.38
C LEU A 187 19.58 2.00 9.01
N ASN A 188 20.20 1.00 9.64
CA ASN A 188 21.57 0.60 9.36
C ASN A 188 21.72 -0.05 7.98
N ALA A 189 20.72 -0.78 7.49
CA ALA A 189 20.71 -1.32 6.13
C ALA A 189 20.77 -0.22 5.06
N ASN A 190 20.28 0.98 5.37
CA ASN A 190 20.35 2.18 4.54
C ASN A 190 21.58 3.06 4.83
N GLU A 191 22.53 2.57 5.63
CA GLU A 191 23.74 3.30 6.03
C GLU A 191 23.43 4.67 6.68
N ALA A 192 22.26 4.80 7.31
CA ALA A 192 21.85 6.04 7.96
C ALA A 192 22.63 6.22 9.28
N THR A 193 23.14 7.44 9.52
CA THR A 193 23.76 7.85 10.79
C THR A 193 22.86 8.75 11.62
N VAL A 194 21.91 9.40 10.96
CA VAL A 194 20.92 10.29 11.56
C VAL A 194 19.54 10.03 10.96
N VAL A 195 18.52 9.99 11.81
CA VAL A 195 17.12 10.08 11.38
C VAL A 195 16.48 11.34 11.96
N ILE A 196 15.78 12.09 11.12
CA ILE A 196 15.01 13.27 11.51
C ILE A 196 13.54 12.91 11.46
N VAL A 197 12.84 13.00 12.59
CA VAL A 197 11.40 12.72 12.65
C VAL A 197 10.67 13.99 13.08
N ASP A 198 9.79 14.49 12.21
CA ASP A 198 9.01 15.71 12.40
C ASP A 198 9.87 16.92 12.86
N GLY A 199 11.12 16.99 12.35
CA GLY A 199 12.08 18.04 12.64
C GLY A 199 12.99 17.81 13.85
N GLU A 200 12.81 16.72 14.61
CA GLU A 200 13.69 16.31 15.69
C GLU A 200 14.71 15.27 15.24
N SER A 201 15.99 15.44 15.59
CA SER A 201 17.10 14.57 15.15
C SER A 201 17.41 13.49 16.17
N TYR A 202 17.62 12.27 15.70
CA TYR A 202 17.98 11.12 16.50
C TYR A 202 19.21 10.43 15.87
N PRO A 203 20.26 10.14 16.64
CA PRO A 203 21.38 9.35 16.13
C PRO A 203 20.96 7.89 15.91
N VAL A 204 21.40 7.30 14.81
CA VAL A 204 21.19 5.87 14.53
C VAL A 204 22.26 5.05 15.26
N GLY A 205 21.84 4.01 15.96
CA GLY A 205 22.69 3.09 16.71
C GLY A 205 22.31 1.63 16.46
N GLU A 206 22.61 0.79 17.44
CA GLU A 206 22.28 -0.64 17.39
C GLU A 206 20.87 -0.97 17.92
N GLU A 207 20.25 -0.04 18.62
CA GLU A 207 18.92 -0.21 19.22
C GLU A 207 17.85 0.55 18.45
N ASP A 208 16.63 0.00 18.45
CA ASP A 208 15.45 0.64 17.87
C ASP A 208 15.18 2.00 18.53
N ILE A 209 14.76 2.96 17.73
CA ILE A 209 14.43 4.30 18.22
C ILE A 209 12.92 4.38 18.47
N TRP A 210 12.54 4.51 19.74
CA TRP A 210 11.14 4.77 20.10
C TRP A 210 10.85 6.26 20.14
N ILE A 211 9.78 6.69 19.48
CA ILE A 211 9.33 8.08 19.41
C ILE A 211 7.87 8.13 19.91
N GLY A 212 7.66 8.92 20.91
CA GLY A 212 6.35 9.12 21.53
C GLY A 212 6.22 10.50 22.14
N PRO A 213 5.06 10.87 22.71
CA PRO A 213 4.91 12.13 23.40
C PRO A 213 5.95 12.22 24.51
N ALA A 214 6.61 13.37 24.60
CA ALA A 214 7.50 13.66 25.72
C ALA A 214 6.76 13.36 27.04
N GLU A 215 7.44 12.64 27.95
CA GLU A 215 6.85 12.30 29.25
C GLU A 215 6.32 13.58 29.93
N GLY A 216 5.01 13.60 30.20
CA GLY A 216 4.35 14.72 30.92
C GLY A 216 3.38 15.59 30.11
N LYS A 217 3.15 15.30 28.81
CA LYS A 217 2.06 15.93 28.04
C LYS A 217 0.93 14.91 27.83
N THR A 218 0.01 14.84 28.79
CA THR A 218 -1.29 14.16 28.68
C THR A 218 -2.31 15.04 27.98
#